data_0d068848701c26b5bef4163aacfcd04e
#
_entry.id   0d068848701c26b5bef4163aacfcd04e
#
_cell.length_a   1.000
_cell.length_b   1.000
_cell.length_c   1.000
_cell.angle_alpha   90.00
_cell.angle_beta   90.00
_cell.angle_gamma   90.00
#
_symmetry.space_group_name_H-M   'P 1'
#
loop_
_entity.id
_entity.type
_entity.pdbx_description
1 polymer ?
#
loop_
_entity_poly.entity_id
_entity_poly.type
_entity_poly.pdbx_seq_one_letter_code
_entity_poly.pdbx_strand_id
1 'polypeptide(L)'
;MGGRYYNSIGDIIDHYRKEQIVEGYYLKEPVPMQDQEQVLNDTVDGKEIYNTIRRKTKDAFYKNIVKKGYLLKKGKGKRWKNLYFILEGSDAQLIYFESEKRATKPKGLIDLSVCSVYVVHDSLFGRPNCFQIVVQHFSEEHYIFYFAGETPEQAEDWMKGLQAFCNLRKSSPGTSNKRLRQVSSLVLHIEEAHKLPVKHFTNPYCNIYLNSVQVAKTHAREGQNPVWSEEFVFDDLPPDINRFEITLSNKTKKSKDPDILFMRCQLSRLQKGHATDEWFLLSSHIPLKGIEPGSLRVRARYSMEKIMPEEEYSEFKELILQKELHVVYALSHVCGQDRTLLASILLRIFLHEKLESLLLCTLNDREISMEDEATTLFRATTLASTLMEQYMKATATQFVHHALKDSILKIMESKQSCELSPSKLEKNEDVNTNLTHLLNILSELVEKIFMASEILPPFSISYCCKNTDISG
;
A
#
# COMPACT_ATOMS: atom_id res chain seq x y z
N MET A 1 -33.84 -3.80 12.68
CA MET A 1 -34.43 -5.12 12.91
C MET A 1 -34.15 -5.51 14.35
N GLY A 2 -35.19 -5.69 15.17
CA GLY A 2 -35.03 -6.01 16.58
C GLY A 2 -34.40 -7.39 16.74
N GLY A 3 -33.30 -7.47 17.51
CA GLY A 3 -32.52 -8.69 17.73
C GLY A 3 -33.33 -9.79 18.44
N ARG A 4 -33.96 -10.63 17.65
CA ARG A 4 -34.50 -11.90 18.14
C ARG A 4 -33.38 -12.94 18.06
N TYR A 5 -33.18 -13.67 19.14
CA TYR A 5 -32.24 -14.80 19.19
C TYR A 5 -32.98 -16.08 18.80
N TYR A 6 -32.37 -16.89 17.97
CA TYR A 6 -32.86 -18.21 17.56
C TYR A 6 -31.86 -19.27 17.96
N ASN A 7 -32.36 -20.44 18.37
CA ASN A 7 -31.52 -21.54 18.84
C ASN A 7 -30.91 -22.35 17.67
N SER A 8 -31.53 -22.29 16.49
CA SER A 8 -31.07 -22.99 15.30
C SER A 8 -31.43 -22.26 14.00
N ILE A 9 -30.76 -22.63 12.91
CA ILE A 9 -31.10 -22.17 11.56
C ILE A 9 -32.51 -22.64 11.18
N GLY A 10 -32.92 -23.83 11.63
CA GLY A 10 -34.30 -24.33 11.44
C GLY A 10 -35.35 -23.40 12.01
N ASP A 11 -35.11 -22.92 13.25
CA ASP A 11 -36.06 -21.97 13.91
C ASP A 11 -36.17 -20.65 13.14
N ILE A 12 -35.08 -20.19 12.52
CA ILE A 12 -35.08 -19.00 11.65
C ILE A 12 -35.91 -19.23 10.41
N ILE A 13 -35.75 -20.38 9.76
CA ILE A 13 -36.47 -20.76 8.54
C ILE A 13 -37.98 -20.85 8.86
N ASP A 14 -38.37 -21.55 9.93
CA ASP A 14 -39.75 -21.76 10.34
C ASP A 14 -40.41 -20.46 10.76
N HIS A 15 -39.64 -19.56 11.39
CA HIS A 15 -40.13 -18.23 11.77
C HIS A 15 -40.47 -17.39 10.52
N TYR A 16 -39.51 -17.27 9.57
CA TYR A 16 -39.67 -16.42 8.38
C TYR A 16 -40.50 -17.07 7.26
N ARG A 17 -40.91 -18.31 7.40
CA ARG A 17 -42.00 -18.90 6.61
C ARG A 17 -43.39 -18.37 7.07
N LYS A 18 -43.49 -17.99 8.33
CA LYS A 18 -44.74 -17.49 8.93
C LYS A 18 -44.79 -15.97 9.04
N GLU A 19 -43.66 -15.35 9.35
CA GLU A 19 -43.55 -13.90 9.49
C GLU A 19 -42.79 -13.30 8.31
N GLN A 20 -43.07 -12.06 7.95
CA GLN A 20 -42.43 -11.37 6.84
C GLN A 20 -40.97 -11.05 7.17
N ILE A 21 -40.06 -11.33 6.21
CA ILE A 21 -38.66 -10.90 6.28
C ILE A 21 -38.59 -9.38 6.08
N VAL A 22 -39.32 -8.90 5.08
CA VAL A 22 -39.55 -7.50 4.72
C VAL A 22 -40.97 -7.40 4.27
N GLU A 23 -41.59 -6.25 4.37
CA GLU A 23 -43.00 -6.02 4.00
C GLU A 23 -43.35 -6.67 2.65
N GLY A 24 -44.28 -7.63 2.67
CA GLY A 24 -44.71 -8.40 1.51
C GLY A 24 -43.89 -9.63 1.15
N TYR A 25 -42.79 -9.95 1.85
CA TYR A 25 -41.91 -11.09 1.50
C TYR A 25 -41.77 -12.11 2.64
N TYR A 26 -42.10 -13.35 2.31
CA TYR A 26 -41.94 -14.53 3.18
C TYR A 26 -40.87 -15.47 2.65
N LEU A 27 -40.25 -16.27 3.53
CA LEU A 27 -39.41 -17.38 3.10
C LEU A 27 -40.31 -18.45 2.47
N LYS A 28 -40.00 -18.82 1.22
CA LYS A 28 -40.73 -19.89 0.48
C LYS A 28 -39.92 -21.18 0.50
N GLU A 29 -40.43 -22.18 -0.22
CA GLU A 29 -39.72 -23.44 -0.41
C GLU A 29 -38.35 -23.23 -1.06
N PRO A 30 -37.34 -24.05 -0.67
CA PRO A 30 -36.02 -23.98 -1.28
C PRO A 30 -36.12 -24.24 -2.78
N VAL A 31 -35.33 -23.51 -3.57
CA VAL A 31 -35.20 -23.75 -5.00
C VAL A 31 -34.65 -25.16 -5.19
N PRO A 32 -35.34 -26.08 -5.89
CA PRO A 32 -34.85 -27.43 -6.11
C PRO A 32 -33.50 -27.35 -6.84
N MET A 33 -32.48 -28.03 -6.31
CA MET A 33 -31.24 -28.23 -7.02
C MET A 33 -31.54 -29.12 -8.22
N GLN A 34 -31.25 -28.65 -9.42
CA GLN A 34 -31.25 -29.50 -10.63
C GLN A 34 -30.29 -30.65 -10.40
N ASP A 35 -30.78 -31.85 -10.63
CA ASP A 35 -30.17 -33.15 -10.37
C ASP A 35 -28.66 -33.19 -10.61
N GLN A 36 -27.91 -33.41 -9.55
CA GLN A 36 -26.71 -34.20 -9.55
C GLN A 36 -26.74 -35.10 -8.31
N GLU A 37 -26.71 -36.40 -8.62
CA GLU A 37 -26.89 -37.55 -7.74
C GLU A 37 -26.29 -37.47 -6.35
N GLN A 38 -27.11 -37.88 -5.40
CA GLN A 38 -26.85 -38.56 -4.14
C GLN A 38 -25.42 -38.55 -3.57
N VAL A 39 -25.25 -37.86 -2.45
CA VAL A 39 -24.51 -38.42 -1.31
C VAL A 39 -25.24 -38.04 -0.03
N LEU A 40 -25.65 -39.09 0.67
CA LEU A 40 -26.31 -39.10 1.97
C LEU A 40 -25.41 -38.57 3.08
N ASN A 41 -26.10 -37.94 4.04
CA ASN A 41 -25.81 -37.85 5.49
C ASN A 41 -24.36 -37.98 5.93
N ASP A 42 -23.84 -36.85 6.43
CA ASP A 42 -23.24 -36.82 7.75
C ASP A 42 -22.97 -35.37 8.16
N THR A 43 -23.11 -35.10 9.44
CA THR A 43 -22.90 -33.86 10.15
C THR A 43 -22.00 -32.85 9.47
N VAL A 44 -22.57 -31.68 9.11
CA VAL A 44 -21.88 -30.57 8.45
C VAL A 44 -20.85 -29.97 9.41
N ASP A 45 -19.69 -30.57 9.44
CA ASP A 45 -18.49 -29.94 10.03
C ASP A 45 -17.97 -28.90 9.02
N GLY A 46 -17.57 -27.71 9.50
CA GLY A 46 -17.03 -26.62 8.66
C GLY A 46 -15.89 -27.02 7.70
N LYS A 47 -15.41 -28.26 7.78
CA LYS A 47 -14.51 -28.91 6.81
C LYS A 47 -15.19 -29.28 5.49
N GLU A 48 -16.52 -29.45 5.43
CA GLU A 48 -17.20 -29.85 4.19
C GLU A 48 -17.48 -28.68 3.24
N ILE A 49 -17.69 -27.47 3.76
CA ILE A 49 -17.73 -26.28 2.92
C ILE A 49 -16.39 -26.12 2.19
N TYR A 50 -15.29 -26.38 2.89
CA TYR A 50 -13.95 -26.40 2.29
C TYR A 50 -13.75 -27.57 1.31
N ASN A 51 -14.38 -28.72 1.51
CA ASN A 51 -14.26 -29.86 0.61
C ASN A 51 -15.11 -29.71 -0.67
N THR A 52 -16.24 -29.02 -0.60
CA THR A 52 -17.06 -28.68 -1.78
C THR A 52 -16.34 -27.62 -2.62
N ILE A 53 -15.71 -26.65 -1.99
CA ILE A 53 -14.78 -25.70 -2.62
C ILE A 53 -13.59 -26.49 -3.24
N ARG A 54 -13.03 -27.47 -2.55
CA ARG A 54 -11.89 -28.29 -3.03
C ARG A 54 -12.21 -29.20 -4.22
N ARG A 55 -13.43 -29.70 -4.36
CA ARG A 55 -13.85 -30.50 -5.54
C ARG A 55 -14.06 -29.62 -6.78
N LYS A 56 -14.56 -28.41 -6.60
CA LYS A 56 -14.63 -27.40 -7.68
C LYS A 56 -13.25 -26.84 -8.07
N THR A 57 -12.23 -26.91 -7.21
CA THR A 57 -10.90 -26.29 -7.42
C THR A 57 -9.98 -27.09 -8.33
N LYS A 58 -10.24 -28.36 -8.65
CA LYS A 58 -9.30 -29.10 -9.50
C LYS A 58 -9.31 -28.69 -10.98
N ASP A 59 -10.44 -28.19 -11.52
CA ASP A 59 -10.52 -27.88 -12.95
C ASP A 59 -11.28 -26.59 -13.32
N ALA A 60 -11.92 -25.89 -12.37
CA ALA A 60 -12.83 -24.77 -12.69
C ALA A 60 -12.55 -23.45 -11.94
N PHE A 61 -11.73 -23.42 -10.90
CA PHE A 61 -11.59 -22.25 -10.03
C PHE A 61 -10.71 -21.14 -10.59
N TYR A 62 -9.94 -21.38 -11.63
CA TYR A 62 -9.00 -20.41 -12.17
C TYR A 62 -9.31 -20.04 -13.62
N LYS A 63 -10.59 -19.92 -13.99
CA LYS A 63 -10.97 -19.55 -15.35
C LYS A 63 -10.64 -18.12 -15.70
N ASN A 64 -10.60 -17.23 -14.71
CA ASN A 64 -10.34 -15.81 -14.92
C ASN A 64 -9.40 -15.26 -13.84
N ILE A 65 -8.14 -15.67 -13.87
CA ILE A 65 -7.11 -15.10 -12.99
C ILE A 65 -6.75 -13.72 -13.50
N VAL A 66 -7.13 -12.70 -12.75
CA VAL A 66 -6.77 -11.30 -13.02
C VAL A 66 -5.36 -10.99 -12.55
N LYS A 67 -5.01 -11.51 -11.35
CA LYS A 67 -3.70 -11.27 -10.76
C LYS A 67 -3.31 -12.39 -9.81
N LYS A 68 -2.02 -12.68 -9.73
CA LYS A 68 -1.45 -13.61 -8.76
C LYS A 68 -0.09 -13.12 -8.26
N GLY A 69 0.28 -13.49 -7.05
CA GLY A 69 1.59 -13.13 -6.49
C GLY A 69 1.62 -13.16 -4.97
N TYR A 70 2.75 -12.79 -4.42
CA TYR A 70 2.97 -12.76 -2.99
C TYR A 70 2.65 -11.40 -2.39
N LEU A 71 2.05 -11.40 -1.22
CA LEU A 71 1.83 -10.24 -0.38
C LEU A 71 2.06 -10.62 1.09
N LEU A 72 2.54 -9.67 1.86
CA LEU A 72 2.54 -9.80 3.31
C LEU A 72 1.13 -9.54 3.86
N LYS A 73 0.61 -10.50 4.62
CA LYS A 73 -0.67 -10.38 5.33
C LYS A 73 -0.41 -10.33 6.83
N LYS A 74 -1.00 -9.32 7.50
CA LYS A 74 -0.91 -9.21 8.96
C LYS A 74 -1.72 -10.31 9.64
N GLY A 75 -1.08 -11.07 10.52
CA GLY A 75 -1.71 -12.06 11.37
C GLY A 75 -2.12 -11.49 12.73
N LYS A 76 -2.45 -12.36 13.66
CA LYS A 76 -2.69 -11.96 15.04
C LYS A 76 -1.42 -11.36 15.67
N GLY A 77 -1.58 -10.26 16.41
CA GLY A 77 -0.47 -9.52 17.01
C GLY A 77 0.38 -8.74 16.00
N LYS A 78 1.71 -8.78 16.15
CA LYS A 78 2.67 -8.02 15.33
C LYS A 78 3.23 -8.80 14.14
N ARG A 79 2.82 -10.07 13.94
CA ARG A 79 3.43 -10.94 12.92
C ARG A 79 2.82 -10.69 11.53
N TRP A 80 3.68 -10.56 10.54
CA TRP A 80 3.34 -10.54 9.12
C TRP A 80 3.77 -11.89 8.50
N LYS A 81 2.95 -12.43 7.60
CA LYS A 81 3.23 -13.67 6.87
C LYS A 81 3.19 -13.39 5.39
N ASN A 82 4.23 -13.83 4.68
CA ASN A 82 4.23 -13.82 3.23
C ASN A 82 3.35 -14.98 2.73
N LEU A 83 2.30 -14.66 2.00
CA LEU A 83 1.32 -15.62 1.48
C LEU A 83 1.13 -15.39 -0.01
N TYR A 84 0.77 -16.45 -0.71
CA TYR A 84 0.48 -16.39 -2.14
C TYR A 84 -1.00 -16.10 -2.36
N PHE A 85 -1.31 -15.12 -3.21
CA PHE A 85 -2.66 -14.64 -3.47
C PHE A 85 -3.03 -14.84 -4.94
N ILE A 86 -4.30 -15.14 -5.18
CA ILE A 86 -4.92 -15.20 -6.49
C ILE A 86 -6.18 -14.33 -6.44
N LEU A 87 -6.23 -13.33 -7.33
CA LEU A 87 -7.41 -12.52 -7.59
C LEU A 87 -8.20 -13.17 -8.73
N GLU A 88 -9.35 -13.69 -8.39
CA GLU A 88 -10.26 -14.35 -9.33
C GLU A 88 -11.37 -13.36 -9.75
N GLY A 89 -11.51 -13.13 -11.06
CA GLY A 89 -12.36 -12.08 -11.61
C GLY A 89 -13.82 -12.48 -11.77
N SER A 90 -14.13 -13.77 -11.97
CA SER A 90 -15.52 -14.20 -12.23
C SER A 90 -16.42 -14.04 -11.01
N ASP A 91 -15.88 -14.38 -9.83
CA ASP A 91 -16.59 -14.33 -8.55
C ASP A 91 -16.15 -13.14 -7.66
N ALA A 92 -15.27 -12.27 -8.16
CA ALA A 92 -14.69 -11.15 -7.42
C ALA A 92 -14.07 -11.57 -6.08
N GLN A 93 -13.21 -12.58 -6.10
CA GLN A 93 -12.65 -13.19 -4.89
C GLN A 93 -11.14 -13.04 -4.81
N LEU A 94 -10.65 -12.73 -3.61
CA LEU A 94 -9.24 -12.80 -3.27
C LEU A 94 -8.98 -14.06 -2.44
N ILE A 95 -8.31 -15.05 -3.05
CA ILE A 95 -8.01 -16.34 -2.44
C ILE A 95 -6.54 -16.36 -2.05
N TYR A 96 -6.19 -16.90 -0.87
CA TYR A 96 -4.80 -16.95 -0.44
C TYR A 96 -4.37 -18.33 0.08
N PHE A 97 -3.07 -18.60 -0.11
CA PHE A 97 -2.43 -19.89 0.11
C PHE A 97 -1.14 -19.72 0.91
N GLU A 98 -0.62 -20.83 1.48
CA GLU A 98 0.69 -20.84 2.15
C GLU A 98 1.83 -20.45 1.20
N SER A 99 1.81 -20.99 -0.02
CA SER A 99 2.78 -20.74 -1.07
C SER A 99 2.19 -21.12 -2.44
N GLU A 100 2.82 -20.68 -3.52
CA GLU A 100 2.43 -21.03 -4.89
C GLU A 100 2.39 -22.55 -5.12
N LYS A 101 3.39 -23.28 -4.62
CA LYS A 101 3.46 -24.75 -4.72
C LYS A 101 2.29 -25.47 -4.01
N ARG A 102 1.63 -24.78 -3.08
CA ARG A 102 0.48 -25.28 -2.31
C ARG A 102 -0.84 -24.59 -2.69
N ALA A 103 -0.93 -24.05 -3.89
CA ALA A 103 -2.11 -23.32 -4.38
C ALA A 103 -3.35 -24.21 -4.61
N THR A 104 -3.29 -25.49 -4.28
CA THR A 104 -4.44 -26.41 -4.30
C THR A 104 -5.24 -26.42 -3.00
N LYS A 105 -4.69 -25.85 -1.90
CA LYS A 105 -5.35 -25.84 -0.59
C LYS A 105 -5.40 -24.40 -0.06
N PRO A 106 -6.52 -23.69 -0.27
CA PRO A 106 -6.66 -22.32 0.19
C PRO A 106 -6.63 -22.24 1.72
N LYS A 107 -5.98 -21.19 2.23
CA LYS A 107 -6.01 -20.81 3.65
C LYS A 107 -7.20 -19.93 4.00
N GLY A 108 -7.71 -19.23 3.02
CA GLY A 108 -8.88 -18.39 3.16
C GLY A 108 -9.24 -17.68 1.87
N LEU A 109 -10.36 -16.98 1.93
CA LEU A 109 -11.00 -16.30 0.83
C LEU A 109 -11.61 -15.00 1.35
N ILE A 110 -11.58 -13.95 0.54
CA ILE A 110 -12.23 -12.66 0.79
C ILE A 110 -13.12 -12.36 -0.41
N ASP A 111 -14.42 -12.17 -0.18
CA ASP A 111 -15.38 -11.71 -1.18
C ASP A 111 -15.24 -10.19 -1.33
N LEU A 112 -14.72 -9.74 -2.47
CA LEU A 112 -14.45 -8.34 -2.74
C LEU A 112 -15.72 -7.52 -3.05
N SER A 113 -16.82 -8.16 -3.41
CA SER A 113 -18.09 -7.49 -3.76
C SER A 113 -18.67 -6.66 -2.60
N VAL A 114 -18.29 -6.98 -1.37
CA VAL A 114 -18.72 -6.31 -0.14
C VAL A 114 -17.56 -5.61 0.58
N CYS A 115 -16.47 -5.37 -0.12
CA CYS A 115 -15.26 -4.78 0.45
C CYS A 115 -15.00 -3.37 -0.04
N SER A 116 -14.20 -2.64 0.72
CA SER A 116 -13.55 -1.39 0.33
C SER A 116 -12.05 -1.50 0.62
N VAL A 117 -11.22 -0.92 -0.25
CA VAL A 117 -9.76 -0.91 -0.11
C VAL A 117 -9.32 0.48 0.32
N TYR A 118 -8.52 0.55 1.38
CA TYR A 118 -7.98 1.80 1.94
C TYR A 118 -6.46 1.75 1.95
N VAL A 119 -5.84 2.87 1.61
CA VAL A 119 -4.42 3.10 1.86
C VAL A 119 -4.20 3.15 3.37
N VAL A 120 -3.10 2.59 3.84
CA VAL A 120 -2.66 2.65 5.23
C VAL A 120 -1.34 3.39 5.27
N HIS A 121 -1.30 4.49 6.01
CA HIS A 121 -0.07 5.26 6.20
C HIS A 121 0.95 4.46 7.01
N ASP A 122 2.22 4.63 6.69
CA ASP A 122 3.35 3.88 7.28
C ASP A 122 3.38 3.98 8.80
N SER A 123 2.94 5.11 9.34
CA SER A 123 2.88 5.36 10.78
C SER A 123 2.06 4.35 11.56
N LEU A 124 1.06 3.71 10.93
CA LEU A 124 0.16 2.79 11.65
C LEU A 124 0.89 1.54 12.15
N PHE A 125 1.79 0.99 11.32
CA PHE A 125 2.52 -0.24 11.65
C PHE A 125 4.04 -0.06 11.67
N GLY A 126 4.56 1.14 11.35
CA GLY A 126 5.99 1.37 11.13
C GLY A 126 6.50 0.56 9.92
N ARG A 127 5.67 0.37 8.90
CA ARG A 127 5.95 -0.41 7.69
C ARG A 127 5.39 0.31 6.47
N PRO A 128 6.21 0.48 5.41
CA PRO A 128 5.77 1.08 4.16
C PRO A 128 4.87 0.13 3.35
N ASN A 129 4.24 0.68 2.33
CA ASN A 129 3.48 -0.01 1.29
C ASN A 129 2.31 -0.82 1.84
N CYS A 130 1.70 -0.36 2.93
CA CYS A 130 0.57 -1.01 3.57
C CYS A 130 -0.77 -0.56 2.98
N PHE A 131 -1.69 -1.51 2.88
CA PHE A 131 -3.09 -1.24 2.58
C PHE A 131 -4.00 -2.20 3.36
N GLN A 132 -5.28 -1.90 3.38
CA GLN A 132 -6.25 -2.72 4.09
C GLN A 132 -7.49 -2.96 3.24
N ILE A 133 -8.05 -4.16 3.39
CA ILE A 133 -9.37 -4.52 2.88
C ILE A 133 -10.33 -4.52 4.05
N VAL A 134 -11.36 -3.71 3.95
CA VAL A 134 -12.42 -3.58 4.94
C VAL A 134 -13.67 -4.26 4.41
N VAL A 135 -14.09 -5.33 5.06
CA VAL A 135 -15.33 -6.03 4.72
C VAL A 135 -16.48 -5.28 5.39
N GLN A 136 -17.39 -4.74 4.60
CA GLN A 136 -18.58 -4.06 5.09
C GLN A 136 -19.61 -5.11 5.52
N HIS A 137 -19.76 -5.29 6.83
CA HIS A 137 -20.82 -6.14 7.38
C HIS A 137 -22.08 -5.32 7.66
N PHE A 138 -23.24 -5.95 7.70
CA PHE A 138 -24.52 -5.31 8.04
C PHE A 138 -24.60 -4.83 9.51
N SER A 139 -23.67 -5.28 10.36
CA SER A 139 -23.45 -4.77 11.72
C SER A 139 -22.37 -3.68 11.71
N GLU A 140 -22.32 -2.84 12.76
CA GLU A 140 -21.32 -1.78 12.90
C GLU A 140 -19.86 -2.32 13.03
N GLU A 141 -19.68 -3.63 13.13
CA GLU A 141 -18.38 -4.28 13.19
C GLU A 141 -17.82 -4.50 11.78
N HIS A 142 -16.64 -3.98 11.53
CA HIS A 142 -15.90 -4.18 10.29
C HIS A 142 -14.82 -5.24 10.48
N TYR A 143 -14.75 -6.20 9.53
CA TYR A 143 -13.61 -7.11 9.45
C TYR A 143 -12.54 -6.47 8.59
N ILE A 144 -11.35 -6.29 9.17
CA ILE A 144 -10.24 -5.60 8.51
C ILE A 144 -9.09 -6.58 8.30
N PHE A 145 -8.61 -6.64 7.05
CA PHE A 145 -7.42 -7.39 6.67
C PHE A 145 -6.34 -6.42 6.21
N TYR A 146 -5.16 -6.50 6.82
CA TYR A 146 -4.02 -5.65 6.49
C TYR A 146 -3.02 -6.41 5.62
N PHE A 147 -2.53 -5.73 4.59
CA PHE A 147 -1.57 -6.24 3.63
C PHE A 147 -0.42 -5.26 3.47
N ALA A 148 0.72 -5.76 2.97
CA ALA A 148 1.82 -4.91 2.55
C ALA A 148 2.48 -5.51 1.31
N GLY A 149 2.82 -4.63 0.35
CA GLY A 149 3.68 -4.96 -0.77
C GLY A 149 5.16 -4.87 -0.39
N GLU A 150 6.01 -5.52 -1.15
CA GLU A 150 7.48 -5.37 -1.01
C GLU A 150 7.95 -4.02 -1.55
N THR A 151 7.29 -3.53 -2.61
CA THR A 151 7.55 -2.21 -3.21
C THR A 151 6.26 -1.37 -3.27
N PRO A 152 6.37 -0.02 -3.39
CA PRO A 152 5.22 0.85 -3.58
C PRO A 152 4.38 0.46 -4.80
N GLU A 153 5.05 0.17 -5.93
CA GLU A 153 4.41 -0.19 -7.20
C GLU A 153 3.62 -1.49 -7.06
N GLN A 154 4.18 -2.48 -6.37
CA GLN A 154 3.48 -3.74 -6.10
C GLN A 154 2.22 -3.51 -5.28
N ALA A 155 2.31 -2.71 -4.21
CA ALA A 155 1.15 -2.41 -3.37
C ALA A 155 0.07 -1.66 -4.15
N GLU A 156 0.46 -0.64 -4.91
CA GLU A 156 -0.45 0.15 -5.75
C GLU A 156 -1.15 -0.70 -6.81
N ASP A 157 -0.41 -1.56 -7.50
CA ASP A 157 -0.91 -2.45 -8.52
C ASP A 157 -1.90 -3.49 -7.95
N TRP A 158 -1.62 -4.02 -6.74
CA TRP A 158 -2.58 -4.86 -6.03
C TRP A 158 -3.83 -4.09 -5.62
N MET A 159 -3.68 -2.88 -5.08
CA MET A 159 -4.82 -2.05 -4.68
C MET A 159 -5.73 -1.72 -5.85
N LYS A 160 -5.17 -1.31 -7.00
CA LYS A 160 -5.95 -1.03 -8.22
C LYS A 160 -6.69 -2.27 -8.71
N GLY A 161 -6.00 -3.42 -8.75
CA GLY A 161 -6.62 -4.69 -9.12
C GLY A 161 -7.79 -5.07 -8.21
N LEU A 162 -7.64 -4.89 -6.90
CA LEU A 162 -8.69 -5.18 -5.91
C LEU A 162 -9.85 -4.18 -5.99
N GLN A 163 -9.56 -2.88 -6.14
CA GLN A 163 -10.57 -1.81 -6.24
C GLN A 163 -11.51 -2.00 -7.43
N ALA A 164 -11.03 -2.59 -8.53
CA ALA A 164 -11.84 -2.89 -9.71
C ALA A 164 -13.02 -3.84 -9.39
N PHE A 165 -12.88 -4.68 -8.36
CA PHE A 165 -13.92 -5.64 -7.92
C PHE A 165 -14.69 -5.18 -6.69
N CYS A 166 -14.21 -4.16 -5.99
CA CYS A 166 -14.91 -3.60 -4.85
C CYS A 166 -16.09 -2.73 -5.34
N ASN A 167 -17.21 -2.79 -4.63
CA ASN A 167 -18.40 -1.96 -4.90
C ASN A 167 -19.11 -2.20 -6.26
N LEU A 168 -18.90 -3.34 -6.92
CA LEU A 168 -19.59 -3.69 -8.17
C LEU A 168 -21.13 -3.60 -8.07
N ARG A 169 -21.70 -3.78 -6.87
CA ARG A 169 -23.15 -3.68 -6.61
C ARG A 169 -23.67 -2.24 -6.51
N LYS A 170 -22.80 -1.23 -6.37
CA LYS A 170 -23.20 0.19 -6.24
C LYS A 170 -23.29 0.90 -7.59
N SER A 171 -22.78 0.33 -8.66
CA SER A 171 -22.92 0.85 -10.01
C SER A 171 -24.19 0.29 -10.63
N SER A 172 -25.27 1.07 -10.67
CA SER A 172 -26.48 0.75 -11.42
C SER A 172 -26.14 0.43 -12.88
N PRO A 173 -26.68 -0.65 -13.47
CA PRO A 173 -26.53 -0.92 -14.88
C PRO A 173 -27.42 0.06 -15.67
N GLY A 174 -26.88 1.20 -16.01
CA GLY A 174 -27.61 2.22 -16.75
C GLY A 174 -26.68 3.24 -17.37
N THR A 175 -26.60 3.17 -18.68
CA THR A 175 -25.93 4.08 -19.62
C THR A 175 -24.40 4.03 -19.64
N SER A 176 -23.92 3.33 -20.62
CA SER A 176 -22.58 3.45 -21.23
C SER A 176 -22.36 4.85 -21.80
N ASN A 177 -22.20 5.85 -20.93
CA ASN A 177 -21.62 7.12 -21.35
C ASN A 177 -20.26 7.22 -20.66
N LYS A 178 -19.21 7.50 -21.42
CA LYS A 178 -17.83 7.80 -21.06
C LYS A 178 -17.79 8.44 -19.65
N ARG A 179 -17.75 7.61 -18.58
CA ARG A 179 -17.81 8.13 -17.22
C ARG A 179 -16.43 8.62 -16.84
N LEU A 180 -16.36 9.92 -16.58
CA LEU A 180 -15.22 10.53 -15.91
C LEU A 180 -14.95 9.77 -14.61
N ARG A 181 -13.75 9.25 -14.44
CA ARG A 181 -13.30 8.68 -13.16
C ARG A 181 -13.08 9.83 -12.20
N GLN A 182 -13.65 9.76 -11.02
CA GLN A 182 -13.37 10.72 -9.95
C GLN A 182 -12.33 10.12 -9.01
N VAL A 183 -11.24 10.84 -8.82
CA VAL A 183 -10.21 10.52 -7.83
C VAL A 183 -10.23 11.59 -6.76
N SER A 184 -10.37 11.17 -5.52
CA SER A 184 -10.38 12.07 -4.37
C SER A 184 -9.12 11.84 -3.53
N SER A 185 -8.52 12.92 -3.04
CA SER A 185 -7.39 12.87 -2.12
C SER A 185 -7.62 13.76 -0.92
N LEU A 186 -7.05 13.37 0.22
CA LEU A 186 -7.10 14.09 1.48
C LEU A 186 -5.70 14.23 2.04
N VAL A 187 -5.26 15.45 2.26
CA VAL A 187 -4.02 15.76 2.97
C VAL A 187 -4.39 16.34 4.32
N LEU A 188 -3.89 15.72 5.39
CA LEU A 188 -4.08 16.17 6.77
C LEU A 188 -2.75 16.51 7.40
N HIS A 189 -2.64 17.72 7.94
CA HIS A 189 -1.58 18.13 8.83
C HIS A 189 -2.12 18.21 10.25
N ILE A 190 -1.58 17.39 11.14
CA ILE A 190 -1.88 17.45 12.57
C ILE A 190 -0.83 18.35 13.20
N GLU A 191 -1.21 19.57 13.51
CA GLU A 191 -0.26 20.58 14.00
C GLU A 191 -0.01 20.43 15.49
N GLU A 192 -0.97 20.80 16.31
CA GLU A 192 -0.81 20.89 17.75
C GLU A 192 -2.14 20.74 18.49
N ALA A 193 -2.09 20.41 19.77
CA ALA A 193 -3.26 20.48 20.63
C ALA A 193 -3.01 21.44 21.82
N HIS A 194 -4.10 22.04 22.31
CA HIS A 194 -4.03 22.95 23.44
C HIS A 194 -4.96 22.53 24.57
N LYS A 195 -4.50 22.71 25.80
CA LYS A 195 -5.26 22.52 27.03
C LYS A 195 -5.82 21.10 27.19
N LEU A 196 -5.06 20.08 26.77
CA LEU A 196 -5.49 18.70 27.02
C LEU A 196 -5.55 18.43 28.54
N PRO A 197 -6.55 17.65 29.01
CA PRO A 197 -6.71 17.31 30.43
C PRO A 197 -5.48 16.58 31.00
N VAL A 198 -4.73 17.22 31.90
CA VAL A 198 -3.45 16.71 32.47
C VAL A 198 -3.59 15.33 33.08
N LYS A 199 -4.73 15.04 33.71
CA LYS A 199 -4.99 13.74 34.37
C LYS A 199 -5.05 12.56 33.39
N HIS A 200 -5.32 12.84 32.12
CA HIS A 200 -5.53 11.81 31.09
C HIS A 200 -4.39 11.76 30.06
N PHE A 201 -3.62 12.83 29.91
CA PHE A 201 -2.61 12.96 28.88
C PHE A 201 -1.23 13.31 29.45
N THR A 202 -0.33 12.33 29.37
CA THR A 202 1.11 12.49 29.63
C THR A 202 1.92 12.35 28.36
N ASN A 203 1.53 11.40 27.51
CA ASN A 203 2.15 11.11 26.20
C ASN A 203 1.05 10.97 25.13
N PRO A 204 0.35 12.07 24.77
CA PRO A 204 -0.72 12.03 23.78
C PRO A 204 -0.22 11.72 22.38
N TYR A 205 -1.05 11.01 21.63
CA TYR A 205 -0.92 10.81 20.19
C TYR A 205 -2.29 10.78 19.53
N CYS A 206 -2.33 11.07 18.24
CA CYS A 206 -3.54 11.07 17.45
C CYS A 206 -3.66 9.78 16.63
N ASN A 207 -4.86 9.19 16.58
CA ASN A 207 -5.23 8.19 15.61
C ASN A 207 -6.14 8.83 14.56
N ILE A 208 -5.91 8.54 13.29
CA ILE A 208 -6.64 9.11 12.16
C ILE A 208 -7.52 8.01 11.56
N TYR A 209 -8.80 8.33 11.40
CA TYR A 209 -9.83 7.44 10.86
C TYR A 209 -10.50 8.08 9.63
N LEU A 210 -10.76 7.25 8.62
CA LEU A 210 -11.62 7.58 7.49
C LEU A 210 -12.89 6.71 7.59
N ASN A 211 -14.07 7.31 7.72
CA ASN A 211 -15.33 6.60 7.96
C ASN A 211 -15.22 5.50 9.04
N SER A 212 -14.62 5.81 10.18
CA SER A 212 -14.40 4.87 11.30
C SER A 212 -13.34 3.77 11.05
N VAL A 213 -12.63 3.80 9.94
CA VAL A 213 -11.50 2.89 9.63
C VAL A 213 -10.19 3.59 9.93
N GLN A 214 -9.37 3.03 10.83
CA GLN A 214 -8.07 3.60 11.17
C GLN A 214 -7.09 3.47 10.01
N VAL A 215 -6.47 4.59 9.61
CA VAL A 215 -5.55 4.66 8.47
C VAL A 215 -4.15 5.17 8.83
N ALA A 216 -4.02 5.92 9.92
CA ALA A 216 -2.74 6.49 10.37
C ALA A 216 -2.75 6.80 11.87
N LYS A 217 -1.58 7.15 12.40
CA LYS A 217 -1.41 7.71 13.74
C LYS A 217 -0.17 8.59 13.79
N THR A 218 -0.16 9.59 14.70
CA THR A 218 1.03 10.40 14.98
C THR A 218 1.99 9.69 15.94
N HIS A 219 3.18 10.24 16.07
CA HIS A 219 4.07 9.90 17.17
C HIS A 219 3.49 10.42 18.50
N ALA A 220 3.84 9.76 19.61
CA ALA A 220 3.47 10.26 20.93
C ALA A 220 4.37 11.45 21.29
N ARG A 221 3.78 12.50 21.86
CA ARG A 221 4.46 13.70 22.36
C ARG A 221 4.19 13.86 23.85
N GLU A 222 5.01 14.61 24.54
CA GLU A 222 4.84 14.83 25.97
C GLU A 222 4.00 16.08 26.27
N GLY A 223 3.25 16.03 27.36
CA GLY A 223 2.56 17.19 27.94
C GLY A 223 1.15 17.42 27.40
N GLN A 224 0.55 18.53 27.89
CA GLN A 224 -0.85 18.89 27.60
C GLN A 224 -1.04 19.82 26.39
N ASN A 225 0.07 20.33 25.82
CA ASN A 225 0.09 21.13 24.60
C ASN A 225 1.10 20.53 23.62
N PRO A 226 0.86 19.30 23.12
CA PRO A 226 1.77 18.62 22.23
C PRO A 226 1.79 19.28 20.85
N VAL A 227 2.96 19.34 20.23
CA VAL A 227 3.15 19.76 18.83
C VAL A 227 3.63 18.55 18.05
N TRP A 228 2.90 18.18 17.01
CA TRP A 228 3.25 17.08 16.12
C TRP A 228 3.84 17.58 14.82
N SER A 229 3.17 18.51 14.13
CA SER A 229 3.52 19.00 12.79
C SER A 229 3.76 17.83 11.81
N GLU A 230 2.88 16.86 11.84
CA GLU A 230 2.96 15.65 11.02
C GLU A 230 1.93 15.68 9.89
N GLU A 231 2.39 15.38 8.67
CA GLU A 231 1.56 15.31 7.46
C GLU A 231 1.17 13.87 7.13
N PHE A 232 -0.06 13.71 6.66
CA PHE A 232 -0.62 12.44 6.22
C PHE A 232 -1.33 12.64 4.88
N VAL A 233 -0.89 11.92 3.86
CA VAL A 233 -1.43 11.98 2.50
C VAL A 233 -2.20 10.69 2.20
N PHE A 234 -3.45 10.84 1.76
CA PHE A 234 -4.32 9.75 1.37
C PHE A 234 -4.82 10.01 -0.05
N ASP A 235 -4.22 9.33 -1.01
CA ASP A 235 -4.61 9.41 -2.42
C ASP A 235 -5.61 8.30 -2.78
N ASP A 236 -6.35 8.51 -3.87
CA ASP A 236 -7.34 7.59 -4.43
C ASP A 236 -8.30 7.02 -3.35
N LEU A 237 -8.92 7.93 -2.61
CA LEU A 237 -9.86 7.58 -1.54
C LEU A 237 -11.03 6.76 -2.10
N PRO A 238 -11.51 5.75 -1.36
CA PRO A 238 -12.79 5.10 -1.68
C PRO A 238 -13.93 6.11 -1.85
N PRO A 239 -14.80 5.92 -2.84
CA PRO A 239 -15.83 6.91 -3.19
C PRO A 239 -16.88 7.15 -2.11
N ASP A 240 -16.99 6.27 -1.13
CA ASP A 240 -17.91 6.32 0.00
C ASP A 240 -17.34 7.07 1.21
N ILE A 241 -16.10 7.56 1.15
CA ILE A 241 -15.52 8.37 2.22
C ILE A 241 -16.22 9.72 2.27
N ASN A 242 -16.81 10.04 3.42
CA ASN A 242 -17.52 11.29 3.64
C ASN A 242 -17.02 12.09 4.85
N ARG A 243 -16.22 11.49 5.73
CA ARG A 243 -15.67 12.15 6.91
C ARG A 243 -14.32 11.58 7.31
N PHE A 244 -13.55 12.40 8.00
CA PHE A 244 -12.43 11.94 8.81
C PHE A 244 -12.68 12.21 10.29
N GLU A 245 -12.09 11.40 11.12
CA GLU A 245 -12.13 11.52 12.58
C GLU A 245 -10.71 11.42 13.11
N ILE A 246 -10.37 12.25 14.07
CA ILE A 246 -9.09 12.19 14.79
C ILE A 246 -9.41 11.94 16.24
N THR A 247 -8.89 10.84 16.79
CA THR A 247 -9.00 10.53 18.21
C THR A 247 -7.67 10.74 18.91
N LEU A 248 -7.70 11.22 20.12
CA LEU A 248 -6.52 11.37 20.97
C LEU A 248 -6.50 10.27 22.01
N SER A 249 -5.40 9.53 22.01
CA SER A 249 -5.09 8.49 22.98
C SER A 249 -3.85 8.85 23.75
N ASN A 250 -3.66 8.29 24.93
CA ASN A 250 -2.45 8.47 25.72
C ASN A 250 -1.61 7.20 25.70
N LYS A 251 -0.35 7.28 25.26
CA LYS A 251 0.55 6.14 25.20
C LYS A 251 0.89 5.65 26.60
N THR A 252 0.55 4.42 26.89
CA THR A 252 0.82 3.76 28.16
C THR A 252 1.70 2.53 27.95
N LYS A 253 2.20 1.96 29.04
CA LYS A 253 2.91 0.66 29.00
C LYS A 253 1.97 -0.53 28.82
N LYS A 254 0.64 -0.29 28.84
CA LYS A 254 -0.40 -1.32 28.65
C LYS A 254 -0.55 -1.67 27.17
N SER A 255 -1.14 -2.80 26.89
CA SER A 255 -1.25 -3.34 25.52
C SER A 255 -2.23 -2.60 24.61
N LYS A 256 -3.17 -1.83 25.15
CA LYS A 256 -4.18 -1.07 24.40
C LYS A 256 -4.43 0.25 25.11
N ASP A 257 -4.17 1.34 24.39
CA ASP A 257 -4.47 2.68 24.83
C ASP A 257 -5.91 3.03 24.43
N PRO A 258 -6.76 3.53 25.35
CA PRO A 258 -8.12 3.93 25.00
C PRO A 258 -8.13 5.26 24.25
N ASP A 259 -9.08 5.42 23.33
CA ASP A 259 -9.40 6.71 22.75
C ASP A 259 -10.18 7.54 23.77
N ILE A 260 -9.64 8.71 24.11
CA ILE A 260 -10.16 9.57 25.20
C ILE A 260 -10.95 10.73 24.62
N LEU A 261 -10.34 11.47 23.69
CA LEU A 261 -10.94 12.62 23.04
C LEU A 261 -11.04 12.40 21.54
N PHE A 262 -11.94 13.12 20.89
CA PHE A 262 -12.07 13.04 19.43
C PHE A 262 -12.59 14.34 18.82
N MET A 263 -12.33 14.49 17.53
CA MET A 263 -12.98 15.45 16.64
C MET A 263 -13.45 14.74 15.37
N ARG A 264 -14.48 15.26 14.74
CA ARG A 264 -15.02 14.77 13.46
C ARG A 264 -15.19 15.92 12.49
N CYS A 265 -14.79 15.70 11.24
CA CYS A 265 -15.02 16.65 10.16
C CYS A 265 -15.64 15.95 8.94
N GLN A 266 -16.73 16.49 8.45
CA GLN A 266 -17.34 16.06 7.20
C GLN A 266 -16.51 16.64 6.03
N LEU A 267 -16.17 15.82 5.03
CA LEU A 267 -15.43 16.28 3.86
C LEU A 267 -16.21 17.34 3.04
N SER A 268 -17.53 17.30 3.09
CA SER A 268 -18.39 18.31 2.47
C SER A 268 -18.24 19.72 3.05
N ARG A 269 -17.72 19.85 4.28
CA ARG A 269 -17.43 21.13 4.91
C ARG A 269 -16.16 21.79 4.37
N LEU A 270 -15.25 21.01 3.83
CA LEU A 270 -13.99 21.49 3.27
C LEU A 270 -14.23 22.08 1.88
N GLN A 271 -13.61 23.24 1.61
CA GLN A 271 -13.58 23.79 0.27
C GLN A 271 -12.62 22.97 -0.59
N LYS A 272 -13.15 22.37 -1.67
CA LYS A 272 -12.37 21.52 -2.57
C LYS A 272 -11.16 22.22 -3.13
N GLY A 273 -10.00 21.57 -3.06
CA GLY A 273 -8.73 22.09 -3.58
C GLY A 273 -8.02 23.10 -2.68
N HIS A 274 -8.69 23.67 -1.68
CA HIS A 274 -8.12 24.65 -0.77
C HIS A 274 -7.75 24.03 0.59
N ALA A 275 -6.66 24.48 1.16
CA ALA A 275 -6.29 24.08 2.52
C ALA A 275 -7.11 24.88 3.54
N THR A 276 -7.74 24.21 4.48
CA THR A 276 -8.44 24.78 5.62
C THR A 276 -7.57 24.55 6.85
N ASP A 277 -7.23 25.60 7.61
CA ASP A 277 -6.44 25.54 8.85
C ASP A 277 -7.33 26.01 10.00
N GLU A 278 -7.79 25.10 10.83
CA GLU A 278 -8.79 25.37 11.86
C GLU A 278 -8.43 24.71 13.20
N TRP A 279 -8.89 25.37 14.29
CA TRP A 279 -8.93 24.78 15.61
C TRP A 279 -10.26 24.06 15.83
N PHE A 280 -10.20 22.75 16.04
CA PHE A 280 -11.37 21.91 16.35
C PHE A 280 -11.47 21.73 17.84
N LEU A 281 -12.65 22.04 18.40
CA LEU A 281 -12.96 21.69 19.78
C LEU A 281 -13.08 20.17 19.88
N LEU A 282 -12.42 19.62 20.90
CA LEU A 282 -12.46 18.18 21.15
C LEU A 282 -13.72 17.79 21.92
N SER A 283 -14.26 16.63 21.61
CA SER A 283 -15.31 15.95 22.37
C SER A 283 -14.68 14.79 23.16
N SER A 284 -15.35 14.33 24.19
CA SER A 284 -14.83 13.25 25.04
C SER A 284 -15.69 12.00 24.98
N HIS A 285 -15.05 10.83 24.90
CA HIS A 285 -15.67 9.52 25.08
C HIS A 285 -15.90 9.14 26.54
N ILE A 286 -15.24 9.86 27.46
CA ILE A 286 -15.33 9.63 28.91
C ILE A 286 -15.85 10.87 29.64
N PRO A 287 -16.51 10.73 30.80
CA PRO A 287 -16.95 11.87 31.59
C PRO A 287 -15.76 12.65 32.15
N LEU A 288 -15.58 13.92 31.75
CA LEU A 288 -14.48 14.78 32.20
C LEU A 288 -14.81 15.61 33.46
N LYS A 289 -15.99 15.44 34.07
CA LYS A 289 -16.41 16.09 35.33
C LYS A 289 -16.09 17.59 35.40
N GLY A 290 -16.51 18.36 34.38
CA GLY A 290 -16.35 19.82 34.35
C GLY A 290 -15.00 20.30 33.84
N ILE A 291 -14.14 19.44 33.32
CA ILE A 291 -12.89 19.80 32.67
C ILE A 291 -13.11 19.97 31.17
N GLU A 292 -12.67 21.08 30.60
CA GLU A 292 -12.71 21.29 29.14
C GLU A 292 -11.78 20.29 28.44
N PRO A 293 -12.25 19.67 27.32
CA PRO A 293 -11.46 18.67 26.62
C PRO A 293 -10.28 19.23 25.81
N GLY A 294 -10.22 20.56 25.64
CA GLY A 294 -9.19 21.21 24.84
C GLY A 294 -9.53 21.31 23.36
N SER A 295 -8.53 21.66 22.56
CA SER A 295 -8.67 21.84 21.11
C SER A 295 -7.49 21.26 20.34
N LEU A 296 -7.72 20.91 19.06
CA LEU A 296 -6.75 20.35 18.14
C LEU A 296 -6.71 21.23 16.87
N ARG A 297 -5.51 21.66 16.46
CA ARG A 297 -5.30 22.39 15.21
C ARG A 297 -4.99 21.40 14.10
N VAL A 298 -5.82 21.44 13.07
CA VAL A 298 -5.67 20.58 11.90
C VAL A 298 -5.74 21.43 10.64
N ARG A 299 -4.76 21.24 9.76
CA ARG A 299 -4.82 21.74 8.40
C ARG A 299 -5.25 20.60 7.50
N ALA A 300 -6.34 20.77 6.77
CA ALA A 300 -6.93 19.77 5.90
C ALA A 300 -7.08 20.31 4.48
N ARG A 301 -6.70 19.54 3.47
CA ARG A 301 -6.98 19.83 2.06
C ARG A 301 -7.63 18.59 1.43
N TYR A 302 -8.87 18.77 0.99
CA TYR A 302 -9.61 17.76 0.23
C TYR A 302 -9.70 18.18 -1.23
N SER A 303 -9.20 17.35 -2.13
CA SER A 303 -9.26 17.56 -3.57
C SER A 303 -10.04 16.44 -4.24
N MET A 304 -10.70 16.79 -5.34
CA MET A 304 -11.41 15.85 -6.18
C MET A 304 -11.10 16.18 -7.62
N GLU A 305 -10.49 15.25 -8.32
CA GLU A 305 -10.12 15.37 -9.72
C GLU A 305 -11.01 14.49 -10.59
N LYS A 306 -11.35 14.98 -11.76
CA LYS A 306 -12.05 14.22 -12.78
C LYS A 306 -11.03 13.79 -13.82
N ILE A 307 -10.84 12.50 -13.96
CA ILE A 307 -9.95 11.92 -14.95
C ILE A 307 -10.79 11.52 -16.15
N MET A 308 -10.42 12.04 -17.32
CA MET A 308 -11.05 11.69 -18.58
C MET A 308 -10.63 10.29 -19.04
N PRO A 309 -11.35 9.68 -19.98
CA PRO A 309 -10.91 8.45 -20.64
C PRO A 309 -9.53 8.62 -21.28
N GLU A 310 -8.78 7.52 -21.43
CA GLU A 310 -7.39 7.54 -21.94
C GLU A 310 -7.28 8.21 -23.31
N GLU A 311 -8.29 8.05 -24.15
CA GLU A 311 -8.35 8.60 -25.50
C GLU A 311 -8.23 10.14 -25.52
N GLU A 312 -8.73 10.81 -24.48
CA GLU A 312 -8.66 12.28 -24.37
C GLU A 312 -7.24 12.78 -24.04
N TYR A 313 -6.35 11.88 -23.63
CA TYR A 313 -4.93 12.19 -23.35
C TYR A 313 -3.99 11.74 -24.49
N SER A 314 -4.52 11.22 -25.61
CA SER A 314 -3.72 10.63 -26.69
C SER A 314 -2.70 11.62 -27.26
N GLU A 315 -3.12 12.85 -27.59
CA GLU A 315 -2.22 13.88 -28.11
C GLU A 315 -1.12 14.24 -27.11
N PHE A 316 -1.46 14.35 -25.83
CA PHE A 316 -0.48 14.63 -24.78
C PHE A 316 0.50 13.47 -24.60
N LYS A 317 0.00 12.22 -24.66
CA LYS A 317 0.82 11.01 -24.62
C LYS A 317 1.81 10.99 -25.81
N GLU A 318 1.34 11.25 -27.03
CA GLU A 318 2.18 11.30 -28.22
C GLU A 318 3.27 12.36 -28.10
N LEU A 319 2.96 13.55 -27.57
CA LEU A 319 3.93 14.61 -27.32
C LEU A 319 5.03 14.19 -26.35
N ILE A 320 4.68 13.49 -25.27
CA ILE A 320 5.67 13.02 -24.28
C ILE A 320 6.54 11.89 -24.85
N LEU A 321 5.94 10.99 -25.65
CA LEU A 321 6.61 9.81 -26.20
C LEU A 321 7.39 10.08 -27.50
N GLN A 322 7.48 11.32 -27.94
CA GLN A 322 8.27 11.68 -29.11
C GLN A 322 9.71 11.23 -28.98
N LYS A 323 10.26 10.68 -30.09
CA LYS A 323 11.62 10.11 -30.12
C LYS A 323 12.69 11.09 -29.66
N GLU A 324 12.53 12.36 -29.98
CA GLU A 324 13.46 13.44 -29.66
C GLU A 324 13.30 13.95 -28.23
N LEU A 325 12.25 13.54 -27.50
CA LEU A 325 11.97 13.90 -26.11
C LEU A 325 11.96 15.41 -25.81
N HIS A 326 11.58 16.27 -26.78
CA HIS A 326 11.63 17.72 -26.61
C HIS A 326 10.80 18.21 -25.41
N VAL A 327 9.59 17.64 -25.21
CA VAL A 327 8.71 18.01 -24.09
C VAL A 327 9.33 17.56 -22.76
N VAL A 328 9.95 16.39 -22.73
CA VAL A 328 10.63 15.87 -21.52
C VAL A 328 11.78 16.80 -21.13
N TYR A 329 12.55 17.28 -22.09
CA TYR A 329 13.61 18.26 -21.84
C TYR A 329 13.06 19.60 -21.34
N ALA A 330 12.00 20.12 -21.97
CA ALA A 330 11.38 21.36 -21.51
C ALA A 330 10.90 21.21 -20.05
N LEU A 331 10.24 20.09 -19.71
CA LEU A 331 9.82 19.79 -18.35
C LEU A 331 10.99 19.71 -17.38
N SER A 332 12.13 19.13 -17.79
CA SER A 332 13.32 19.02 -16.93
C SER A 332 13.89 20.38 -16.50
N HIS A 333 13.73 21.40 -17.34
CA HIS A 333 14.20 22.76 -17.02
C HIS A 333 13.27 23.51 -16.06
N VAL A 334 11.96 23.19 -16.06
CA VAL A 334 10.97 23.91 -15.25
C VAL A 334 10.61 23.19 -13.94
N CYS A 335 10.90 21.90 -13.82
CA CYS A 335 10.48 21.10 -12.66
C CYS A 335 11.22 21.46 -11.34
N GLY A 336 12.36 22.17 -11.42
CA GLY A 336 13.09 22.61 -10.23
C GLY A 336 13.36 21.50 -9.21
N GLN A 337 12.76 21.60 -8.02
CA GLN A 337 12.89 20.64 -6.92
C GLN A 337 12.06 19.38 -7.12
N ASP A 338 11.05 19.39 -7.99
CA ASP A 338 10.15 18.25 -8.23
C ASP A 338 10.71 17.21 -9.22
N ARG A 339 12.02 17.26 -9.48
CA ARG A 339 12.71 16.38 -10.44
C ARG A 339 12.49 14.89 -10.15
N THR A 340 12.53 14.47 -8.90
CA THR A 340 12.29 13.08 -8.51
C THR A 340 10.86 12.64 -8.83
N LEU A 341 9.89 13.50 -8.61
CA LEU A 341 8.48 13.23 -8.96
C LEU A 341 8.32 13.14 -10.46
N LEU A 342 8.89 14.09 -11.22
CA LEU A 342 8.87 14.07 -12.68
C LEU A 342 9.51 12.78 -13.22
N ALA A 343 10.68 12.39 -12.72
CA ALA A 343 11.35 11.13 -13.10
C ALA A 343 10.47 9.92 -12.86
N SER A 344 9.85 9.82 -11.70
CA SER A 344 8.94 8.73 -11.34
C SER A 344 7.74 8.63 -12.29
N ILE A 345 7.12 9.76 -12.62
CA ILE A 345 5.94 9.81 -13.52
C ILE A 345 6.36 9.42 -14.95
N LEU A 346 7.44 10.01 -15.48
CA LEU A 346 7.94 9.69 -16.81
C LEU A 346 8.30 8.20 -16.91
N LEU A 347 9.03 7.66 -15.94
CA LEU A 347 9.39 6.25 -15.94
C LEU A 347 8.15 5.35 -15.99
N ARG A 348 7.10 5.65 -15.22
CA ARG A 348 5.83 4.89 -15.24
C ARG A 348 5.15 4.93 -16.61
N ILE A 349 5.11 6.10 -17.27
CA ILE A 349 4.52 6.25 -18.61
C ILE A 349 5.31 5.42 -19.62
N PHE A 350 6.64 5.56 -19.64
CA PHE A 350 7.47 4.88 -20.62
C PHE A 350 7.56 3.35 -20.37
N LEU A 351 7.54 2.89 -19.13
CA LEU A 351 7.43 1.45 -18.79
C LEU A 351 6.11 0.86 -19.26
N HIS A 352 4.99 1.59 -19.08
CA HIS A 352 3.68 1.14 -19.57
C HIS A 352 3.67 0.95 -21.09
N GLU A 353 4.26 1.87 -21.83
CA GLU A 353 4.35 1.84 -23.29
C GLU A 353 5.54 0.95 -23.80
N LYS A 354 6.33 0.36 -22.90
CA LYS A 354 7.53 -0.44 -23.22
C LYS A 354 8.60 0.35 -24.00
N LEU A 355 8.72 1.63 -23.68
CA LEU A 355 9.66 2.59 -24.28
C LEU A 355 10.69 3.13 -23.29
N GLU A 356 10.88 2.46 -22.14
CA GLU A 356 11.84 2.85 -21.11
C GLU A 356 13.25 2.95 -21.66
N SER A 357 13.62 2.06 -22.58
CA SER A 357 14.93 2.09 -23.25
C SER A 357 15.12 3.37 -24.07
N LEU A 358 14.08 3.82 -24.77
CA LEU A 358 14.12 5.09 -25.52
C LEU A 358 14.38 6.27 -24.57
N LEU A 359 13.62 6.36 -23.47
CA LEU A 359 13.76 7.43 -22.50
C LEU A 359 15.17 7.48 -21.91
N LEU A 360 15.63 6.34 -21.40
CA LEU A 360 16.90 6.24 -20.69
C LEU A 360 18.09 6.48 -21.63
N CYS A 361 18.13 5.83 -22.82
CA CYS A 361 19.22 6.03 -23.77
C CYS A 361 19.30 7.47 -24.25
N THR A 362 18.17 8.05 -24.68
CA THR A 362 18.17 9.40 -25.27
C THR A 362 18.62 10.46 -24.26
N LEU A 363 18.15 10.37 -23.00
CA LEU A 363 18.56 11.32 -21.95
C LEU A 363 20.03 11.15 -21.55
N ASN A 364 20.49 9.92 -21.42
CA ASN A 364 21.88 9.65 -21.07
C ASN A 364 22.84 10.02 -22.20
N ASP A 365 22.53 9.67 -23.46
CA ASP A 365 23.35 10.05 -24.61
C ASP A 365 23.50 11.56 -24.72
N ARG A 366 22.43 12.29 -24.42
CA ARG A 366 22.50 13.76 -24.38
C ARG A 366 23.36 14.27 -23.23
N GLU A 367 23.22 13.72 -22.03
CA GLU A 367 24.03 14.11 -20.87
C GLU A 367 25.53 13.86 -21.15
N ILE A 368 25.86 12.70 -21.72
CA ILE A 368 27.23 12.36 -22.15
C ILE A 368 27.73 13.35 -23.20
N SER A 369 26.89 13.71 -24.18
CA SER A 369 27.30 14.62 -25.25
C SER A 369 27.51 16.09 -24.81
N MET A 370 26.94 16.47 -23.65
CA MET A 370 27.03 17.81 -23.08
C MET A 370 28.18 17.95 -22.06
N GLU A 371 28.77 16.85 -21.62
CA GLU A 371 29.81 16.85 -20.59
C GLU A 371 31.18 16.76 -21.26
N ASP A 372 32.03 17.75 -21.01
CA ASP A 372 33.39 17.82 -21.59
C ASP A 372 34.41 16.93 -20.83
N GLU A 373 34.12 16.65 -19.54
CA GLU A 373 35.02 15.89 -18.69
C GLU A 373 34.38 14.58 -18.19
N ALA A 374 34.96 13.43 -18.54
CA ALA A 374 34.50 12.11 -18.09
C ALA A 374 34.46 11.97 -16.55
N THR A 375 35.32 12.72 -15.84
CA THR A 375 35.38 12.71 -14.37
C THR A 375 34.20 13.36 -13.66
N THR A 376 33.43 14.23 -14.35
CA THR A 376 32.29 14.95 -13.86
C THR A 376 30.94 14.32 -14.27
N LEU A 377 31.00 13.38 -15.24
CA LEU A 377 29.84 12.70 -15.77
C LEU A 377 29.01 12.01 -14.66
N PHE A 378 27.70 12.22 -14.69
CA PHE A 378 26.71 11.72 -13.71
C PHE A 378 26.98 12.10 -12.23
N ARG A 379 27.88 13.02 -11.95
CA ARG A 379 28.05 13.56 -10.59
C ARG A 379 26.98 14.56 -10.18
N ALA A 380 26.44 15.28 -11.15
CA ALA A 380 25.33 16.21 -10.91
C ALA A 380 24.02 15.44 -10.80
N THR A 381 23.10 15.96 -9.97
CA THR A 381 21.73 15.45 -9.91
C THR A 381 20.93 16.00 -11.09
N THR A 382 20.92 15.28 -12.20
CA THR A 382 20.20 15.59 -13.44
C THR A 382 18.91 14.77 -13.54
N LEU A 383 18.07 15.06 -14.53
CA LEU A 383 16.89 14.20 -14.81
C LEU A 383 17.34 12.80 -15.26
N ALA A 384 18.40 12.69 -16.06
CA ALA A 384 18.93 11.42 -16.54
C ALA A 384 19.45 10.56 -15.36
N SER A 385 20.29 11.13 -14.50
CA SER A 385 20.80 10.40 -13.31
C SER A 385 19.68 9.99 -12.35
N THR A 386 18.65 10.84 -12.15
CA THR A 386 17.50 10.53 -11.31
C THR A 386 16.63 9.43 -11.91
N LEU A 387 16.40 9.43 -13.23
CA LEU A 387 15.66 8.38 -13.93
C LEU A 387 16.38 7.04 -13.87
N MET A 388 17.71 7.03 -14.06
CA MET A 388 18.52 5.82 -13.92
C MET A 388 18.39 5.24 -12.50
N GLU A 389 18.51 6.09 -11.47
CA GLU A 389 18.36 5.67 -10.10
C GLU A 389 16.97 5.04 -9.84
N GLN A 390 15.88 5.69 -10.30
CA GLN A 390 14.53 5.17 -10.14
C GLN A 390 14.32 3.86 -10.91
N TYR A 391 14.82 3.77 -12.14
CA TYR A 391 14.77 2.55 -12.94
C TYR A 391 15.50 1.39 -12.26
N MET A 392 16.72 1.62 -11.80
CA MET A 392 17.51 0.59 -11.11
C MET A 392 16.84 0.14 -9.80
N LYS A 393 16.27 1.06 -9.03
CA LYS A 393 15.48 0.72 -7.83
C LYS A 393 14.27 -0.16 -8.16
N ALA A 394 13.60 0.10 -9.28
CA ALA A 394 12.42 -0.67 -9.69
C ALA A 394 12.76 -2.05 -10.27
N THR A 395 13.88 -2.18 -11.00
CA THR A 395 14.16 -3.37 -11.82
C THR A 395 15.29 -4.24 -11.27
N ALA A 396 16.29 -3.66 -10.58
CA ALA A 396 17.48 -4.38 -10.16
C ALA A 396 17.42 -4.96 -8.72
N THR A 397 16.29 -4.88 -8.04
CA THR A 397 16.17 -5.38 -6.65
C THR A 397 16.52 -6.87 -6.54
N GLN A 398 16.09 -7.69 -7.49
CA GLN A 398 16.39 -9.12 -7.49
C GLN A 398 17.89 -9.38 -7.67
N PHE A 399 18.54 -8.64 -8.57
CA PHE A 399 19.98 -8.69 -8.78
C PHE A 399 20.74 -8.34 -7.49
N VAL A 400 20.41 -7.21 -6.87
CA VAL A 400 21.03 -6.75 -5.62
C VAL A 400 20.87 -7.79 -4.51
N HIS A 401 19.66 -8.33 -4.35
CA HIS A 401 19.41 -9.39 -3.35
C HIS A 401 20.22 -10.64 -3.63
N HIS A 402 20.28 -11.08 -4.88
CA HIS A 402 21.04 -12.30 -5.24
C HIS A 402 22.55 -12.11 -5.05
N ALA A 403 23.07 -10.96 -5.45
CA ALA A 403 24.49 -10.66 -5.35
C ALA A 403 24.96 -10.42 -3.90
N LEU A 404 24.19 -9.69 -3.09
CA LEU A 404 24.70 -9.11 -1.84
C LEU A 404 24.10 -9.70 -0.57
N LYS A 405 22.87 -10.23 -0.61
CA LYS A 405 22.10 -10.60 0.61
C LYS A 405 22.87 -11.55 1.53
N ASP A 406 23.42 -12.64 0.98
CA ASP A 406 24.10 -13.65 1.80
C ASP A 406 25.42 -13.13 2.37
N SER A 407 26.13 -12.28 1.61
CA SER A 407 27.37 -11.67 2.08
C SER A 407 27.10 -10.63 3.17
N ILE A 408 26.06 -9.81 3.03
CA ILE A 408 25.64 -8.85 4.06
C ILE A 408 25.25 -9.60 5.33
N LEU A 409 24.49 -10.69 5.23
CA LEU A 409 24.11 -11.50 6.40
C LEU A 409 25.33 -12.08 7.09
N LYS A 410 26.32 -12.62 6.34
CA LYS A 410 27.59 -13.10 6.90
C LYS A 410 28.37 -11.99 7.62
N ILE A 411 28.41 -10.79 7.03
CA ILE A 411 29.08 -9.63 7.65
C ILE A 411 28.38 -9.25 8.96
N MET A 412 27.05 -9.21 8.96
CA MET A 412 26.25 -8.87 10.15
C MET A 412 26.39 -9.92 11.27
N GLU A 413 26.54 -11.19 10.92
CA GLU A 413 26.77 -12.29 11.88
C GLU A 413 28.23 -12.38 12.33
N SER A 414 29.16 -11.88 11.51
CA SER A 414 30.59 -11.81 11.82
C SER A 414 30.84 -10.77 12.91
N LYS A 415 31.61 -11.15 13.91
CA LYS A 415 32.08 -10.22 14.94
C LYS A 415 33.43 -9.59 14.58
N GLN A 416 33.87 -9.75 13.33
CA GLN A 416 35.16 -9.25 12.86
C GLN A 416 35.05 -7.77 12.52
N SER A 417 35.96 -6.99 13.02
CA SER A 417 36.09 -5.56 12.72
C SER A 417 36.76 -5.34 11.36
N CYS A 418 36.33 -4.31 10.64
CA CYS A 418 36.94 -3.78 9.44
C CYS A 418 37.33 -2.29 9.62
N GLU A 419 37.42 -1.81 10.86
CA GLU A 419 37.79 -0.42 11.15
C GLU A 419 39.27 -0.22 10.88
N LEU A 420 39.62 0.77 10.06
CA LEU A 420 40.96 1.11 9.67
C LEU A 420 41.49 2.38 10.33
N SER A 421 40.63 3.18 10.94
CA SER A 421 41.03 4.42 11.60
C SER A 421 41.67 4.14 12.96
N PRO A 422 42.94 4.49 13.18
CA PRO A 422 43.65 4.20 14.42
C PRO A 422 42.94 4.79 15.66
N SER A 423 42.22 5.89 15.48
CA SER A 423 41.50 6.57 16.57
C SER A 423 40.21 5.88 16.99
N LYS A 424 39.72 4.92 16.19
CA LYS A 424 38.43 4.20 16.43
C LYS A 424 38.60 2.72 16.72
N LEU A 425 39.86 2.23 16.72
CA LEU A 425 40.17 0.83 17.02
C LEU A 425 39.87 0.51 18.49
N GLU A 426 39.32 -0.66 18.75
CA GLU A 426 39.20 -1.20 20.11
C GLU A 426 40.55 -1.73 20.62
N LYS A 427 40.67 -1.89 21.95
CA LYS A 427 41.96 -2.18 22.62
C LYS A 427 42.74 -3.44 22.12
N ASN A 428 42.06 -4.34 21.44
CA ASN A 428 42.64 -5.61 20.94
C ASN A 428 42.57 -5.74 19.41
N GLU A 429 42.33 -4.66 18.69
CA GLU A 429 42.20 -4.67 17.24
C GLU A 429 43.55 -4.22 16.59
N ASP A 430 43.88 -4.86 15.48
CA ASP A 430 45.03 -4.54 14.64
C ASP A 430 44.61 -4.10 13.25
N VAL A 431 45.10 -2.95 12.79
CA VAL A 431 44.75 -2.38 11.48
C VAL A 431 45.04 -3.36 10.33
N ASN A 432 46.15 -4.10 10.36
CA ASN A 432 46.51 -5.02 9.27
C ASN A 432 45.58 -6.23 9.21
N THR A 433 45.16 -6.71 10.37
CA THR A 433 44.16 -7.78 10.47
C THR A 433 42.81 -7.31 9.94
N ASN A 434 42.36 -6.13 10.35
CA ASN A 434 41.13 -5.52 9.87
C ASN A 434 41.16 -5.23 8.35
N LEU A 435 42.28 -4.76 7.84
CA LEU A 435 42.49 -4.55 6.40
C LEU A 435 42.38 -5.87 5.62
N THR A 436 42.97 -6.95 6.13
CA THR A 436 42.87 -8.28 5.52
C THR A 436 41.41 -8.77 5.49
N HIS A 437 40.69 -8.61 6.58
CA HIS A 437 39.25 -8.94 6.64
C HIS A 437 38.44 -8.12 5.62
N LEU A 438 38.65 -6.80 5.55
CA LEU A 438 37.98 -5.92 4.60
C LEU A 438 38.28 -6.34 3.15
N LEU A 439 39.52 -6.61 2.79
CA LEU A 439 39.91 -7.03 1.44
C LEU A 439 39.28 -8.37 1.06
N ASN A 440 39.20 -9.33 1.99
CA ASN A 440 38.53 -10.61 1.74
C ASN A 440 37.01 -10.43 1.48
N ILE A 441 36.35 -9.60 2.28
CA ILE A 441 34.93 -9.26 2.10
C ILE A 441 34.69 -8.58 0.75
N LEU A 442 35.52 -7.59 0.40
CA LEU A 442 35.42 -6.88 -0.87
C LEU A 442 35.64 -7.80 -2.07
N SER A 443 36.63 -8.70 -2.01
CA SER A 443 36.88 -9.68 -3.07
C SER A 443 35.68 -10.62 -3.26
N GLU A 444 35.10 -11.16 -2.18
CA GLU A 444 33.89 -11.99 -2.24
C GLU A 444 32.71 -11.24 -2.84
N LEU A 445 32.51 -9.97 -2.44
CA LEU A 445 31.40 -9.14 -2.94
C LEU A 445 31.54 -8.85 -4.44
N VAL A 446 32.77 -8.48 -4.89
CA VAL A 446 33.03 -8.20 -6.30
C VAL A 446 32.77 -9.45 -7.15
N GLU A 447 33.29 -10.61 -6.73
CA GLU A 447 33.04 -11.87 -7.42
C GLU A 447 31.55 -12.19 -7.55
N LYS A 448 30.78 -12.06 -6.46
CA LYS A 448 29.34 -12.32 -6.47
C LYS A 448 28.56 -11.33 -7.35
N ILE A 449 28.95 -10.07 -7.39
CA ILE A 449 28.36 -9.07 -8.28
C ILE A 449 28.58 -9.48 -9.75
N PHE A 450 29.80 -9.88 -10.11
CA PHE A 450 30.08 -10.35 -11.47
C PHE A 450 29.33 -11.63 -11.83
N MET A 451 29.24 -12.60 -10.91
CA MET A 451 28.52 -13.85 -11.14
C MET A 451 26.99 -13.62 -11.27
N ALA A 452 26.46 -12.61 -10.60
CA ALA A 452 25.03 -12.25 -10.68
C ALA A 452 24.68 -11.45 -11.95
N SER A 453 25.63 -11.10 -12.80
CA SER A 453 25.41 -10.25 -14.00
C SER A 453 24.34 -10.78 -14.97
N GLU A 454 24.15 -12.11 -15.04
CA GLU A 454 23.12 -12.74 -15.86
C GLU A 454 21.67 -12.41 -15.43
N ILE A 455 21.49 -11.96 -14.18
CA ILE A 455 20.17 -11.60 -13.62
C ILE A 455 19.89 -10.10 -13.80
N LEU A 456 20.85 -9.32 -14.27
CA LEU A 456 20.62 -7.91 -14.58
C LEU A 456 19.55 -7.74 -15.66
N PRO A 457 18.69 -6.72 -15.54
CA PRO A 457 17.75 -6.39 -16.58
C PRO A 457 18.48 -6.20 -17.93
N PRO A 458 17.94 -6.70 -19.06
CA PRO A 458 18.62 -6.70 -20.36
C PRO A 458 19.09 -5.30 -20.81
N PHE A 459 18.35 -4.27 -20.44
CA PHE A 459 18.70 -2.88 -20.74
C PHE A 459 19.99 -2.43 -20.04
N SER A 460 20.16 -2.80 -18.75
CA SER A 460 21.35 -2.45 -17.97
C SER A 460 22.63 -3.02 -18.58
N ILE A 461 22.56 -4.21 -19.14
CA ILE A 461 23.71 -4.88 -19.81
C ILE A 461 24.02 -4.14 -21.13
N SER A 462 23.02 -3.89 -21.97
CA SER A 462 23.19 -3.22 -23.26
C SER A 462 23.76 -1.80 -23.11
N TYR A 463 23.38 -1.11 -22.04
CA TYR A 463 23.84 0.25 -21.75
C TYR A 463 25.28 0.29 -21.24
N CYS A 464 25.65 -0.61 -20.32
CA CYS A 464 27.04 -0.72 -19.86
C CYS A 464 28.01 -1.08 -20.99
N CYS A 465 27.63 -1.97 -21.90
CA CYS A 465 28.46 -2.35 -23.03
C CYS A 465 28.71 -1.22 -24.05
N LYS A 466 27.70 -0.33 -24.29
CA LYS A 466 27.87 0.84 -25.16
C LYS A 466 28.83 1.89 -24.59
N ASN A 467 28.88 2.03 -23.28
CA ASN A 467 29.74 3.03 -22.62
C ASN A 467 31.19 2.58 -22.47
N THR A 468 31.49 1.28 -22.58
CA THR A 468 32.89 0.77 -22.59
C THR A 468 33.62 1.05 -23.91
N ASP A 469 32.88 1.29 -25.01
CA ASP A 469 33.47 1.64 -26.31
C ASP A 469 33.88 3.14 -26.42
N ILE A 470 33.53 3.98 -25.43
CA ILE A 470 33.88 5.41 -25.38
C ILE A 470 35.20 5.68 -24.63
N SER A 471 35.76 4.65 -23.96
CA SER A 471 36.98 4.74 -23.17
C SER A 471 38.21 4.07 -23.86
N GLY A 472 38.15 3.86 -25.19
CA GLY A 472 39.23 3.35 -26.01
C GLY A 472 39.99 4.45 -26.74
#